data_59d0f4f7bdc381850d6fcef715222a47
#
_entry.id   59d0f4f7bdc381850d6fcef715222a47
#
_cell.length_a   1.000
_cell.length_b   1.000
_cell.length_c   1.000
_cell.angle_alpha   90.00
_cell.angle_beta   90.00
_cell.angle_gamma   90.00
#
_symmetry.space_group_name_H-M   'P 1'
#
loop_
_entity.id
_entity.type
_entity.pdbx_description
1 polymer ?
#
loop_
_entity_poly.entity_id
_entity_poly.type
_entity_poly.pdbx_seq_one_letter_code
_entity_poly.pdbx_strand_id
1 'polypeptide(L)'
;MPFPKEIGKQFSLLVLQMLGLAALVCTLCAYKRVCDGFRLRSSLASLEQETNAQRTYVEQARMRYGQTRAFRHDIKNHLSVLDGLLKSGQAERAREYLQKLEAVSMGLSFPIQTGNPVMDVLLGDKLELARACGAEVDSSLVLPRPCGVSDLDWCVIFANALDNAIQACAGMEGTTSIRMAGEQQGSFYLLEFENTCIPKASPAMGTGLSNIKTVAEKYGGAMTFETSGALFRLHVLLDISVRPDGISGQMP
;
A
#
# COMPACT_ATOMS: atom_id res chain seq x y z
N MET A 1 -60.44 -46.88 -47.23
CA MET A 1 -59.19 -46.09 -47.34
C MET A 1 -58.97 -45.28 -46.07
N PRO A 2 -57.97 -45.60 -45.19
CA PRO A 2 -57.76 -44.88 -43.94
C PRO A 2 -56.55 -43.89 -44.01
N PHE A 3 -56.35 -43.22 -45.13
CA PHE A 3 -55.13 -42.38 -45.36
C PHE A 3 -55.14 -40.91 -44.91
N PRO A 4 -56.22 -40.21 -44.58
CA PRO A 4 -56.14 -38.78 -44.24
C PRO A 4 -55.74 -38.46 -42.77
N LYS A 5 -56.01 -39.40 -41.85
CA LYS A 5 -55.75 -39.13 -40.40
C LYS A 5 -54.28 -39.24 -39.98
N GLU A 6 -53.53 -40.12 -40.63
CA GLU A 6 -52.08 -40.27 -40.30
C GLU A 6 -51.24 -39.13 -40.87
N ILE A 7 -51.56 -38.62 -42.06
CA ILE A 7 -50.88 -37.49 -42.66
C ILE A 7 -51.08 -36.21 -41.78
N GLY A 8 -52.26 -36.00 -41.23
CA GLY A 8 -52.56 -34.90 -40.34
C GLY A 8 -51.79 -34.98 -39.01
N LYS A 9 -51.59 -36.20 -38.48
CA LYS A 9 -50.73 -36.39 -37.25
C LYS A 9 -49.28 -36.16 -37.53
N GLN A 10 -48.74 -36.60 -38.64
CA GLN A 10 -47.32 -36.35 -39.01
C GLN A 10 -47.08 -34.90 -39.28
N PHE A 11 -47.97 -34.16 -39.88
CA PHE A 11 -47.90 -32.74 -40.12
C PHE A 11 -47.93 -31.95 -38.80
N SER A 12 -48.81 -32.28 -37.85
CA SER A 12 -48.86 -31.65 -36.54
C SER A 12 -47.59 -31.92 -35.71
N LEU A 13 -46.99 -33.10 -35.82
CA LEU A 13 -45.74 -33.45 -35.17
C LEU A 13 -44.55 -32.62 -35.71
N LEU A 14 -44.47 -32.45 -37.02
CA LEU A 14 -43.51 -31.62 -37.70
C LEU A 14 -43.59 -30.12 -37.26
N VAL A 15 -44.84 -29.61 -37.20
CA VAL A 15 -45.06 -28.22 -36.72
C VAL A 15 -44.65 -28.07 -35.28
N LEU A 16 -44.94 -29.06 -34.41
CA LEU A 16 -44.50 -29.02 -33.00
C LEU A 16 -42.97 -29.06 -32.85
N GLN A 17 -42.30 -29.87 -33.67
CA GLN A 17 -40.82 -29.91 -33.69
C GLN A 17 -40.21 -28.59 -34.17
N MET A 18 -40.76 -27.97 -35.20
CA MET A 18 -40.31 -26.66 -35.69
C MET A 18 -40.52 -25.56 -34.67
N LEU A 19 -41.65 -25.55 -33.95
CA LEU A 19 -41.92 -24.63 -32.85
C LEU A 19 -40.92 -24.83 -31.68
N GLY A 20 -40.63 -26.08 -31.33
CA GLY A 20 -39.64 -26.42 -30.31
C GLY A 20 -38.23 -25.95 -30.69
N LEU A 21 -37.83 -26.14 -31.94
CA LEU A 21 -36.54 -25.67 -32.44
C LEU A 21 -36.45 -24.13 -32.43
N ALA A 22 -37.52 -23.47 -32.89
CA ALA A 22 -37.60 -22.00 -32.86
C ALA A 22 -37.49 -21.44 -31.42
N ALA A 23 -38.20 -22.06 -30.48
CA ALA A 23 -38.11 -21.68 -29.06
C ALA A 23 -36.69 -21.87 -28.48
N LEU A 24 -36.03 -22.98 -28.84
CA LEU A 24 -34.66 -23.25 -28.44
C LEU A 24 -33.67 -22.19 -29.00
N VAL A 25 -33.82 -21.84 -30.29
CA VAL A 25 -32.99 -20.79 -30.90
C VAL A 25 -33.24 -19.43 -30.26
N CYS A 26 -34.50 -19.08 -29.98
CA CYS A 26 -34.81 -17.84 -29.27
C CYS A 26 -34.21 -17.78 -27.87
N THR A 27 -34.27 -18.86 -27.10
CA THR A 27 -33.67 -18.92 -25.75
C THR A 27 -32.16 -18.82 -25.79
N LEU A 28 -31.48 -19.47 -26.73
CA LEU A 28 -30.03 -19.36 -26.93
C LEU A 28 -29.63 -17.94 -27.35
N CYS A 29 -30.36 -17.30 -28.23
CA CYS A 29 -30.13 -15.92 -28.64
C CYS A 29 -30.31 -14.94 -27.45
N ALA A 30 -31.37 -15.12 -26.65
CA ALA A 30 -31.62 -14.34 -25.47
C ALA A 30 -30.51 -14.52 -24.43
N TYR A 31 -30.10 -15.76 -24.15
CA TYR A 31 -28.99 -16.07 -23.26
C TYR A 31 -27.70 -15.41 -23.71
N LYS A 32 -27.35 -15.54 -24.99
CA LYS A 32 -26.14 -14.89 -25.55
C LYS A 32 -26.19 -13.38 -25.37
N ARG A 33 -27.28 -12.70 -25.64
CA ARG A 33 -27.42 -11.25 -25.44
C ARG A 33 -27.23 -10.84 -23.97
N VAL A 34 -27.78 -11.62 -23.04
CA VAL A 34 -27.61 -11.37 -21.61
C VAL A 34 -26.12 -11.52 -21.19
N CYS A 35 -25.49 -12.60 -21.65
CA CYS A 35 -24.05 -12.83 -21.37
C CYS A 35 -23.15 -11.74 -21.95
N ASP A 36 -23.40 -11.31 -23.18
CA ASP A 36 -22.64 -10.25 -23.84
C ASP A 36 -22.85 -8.92 -23.12
N GLY A 37 -24.07 -8.61 -22.69
CA GLY A 37 -24.38 -7.44 -21.89
C GLY A 37 -23.68 -7.45 -20.52
N PHE A 38 -23.58 -8.62 -19.89
CA PHE A 38 -22.86 -8.76 -18.61
C PHE A 38 -21.35 -8.57 -18.77
N ARG A 39 -20.77 -9.17 -19.81
CA ARG A 39 -19.34 -9.00 -20.14
C ARG A 39 -18.98 -7.55 -20.42
N LEU A 40 -19.79 -6.85 -21.20
CA LEU A 40 -19.57 -5.44 -21.52
C LEU A 40 -19.62 -4.56 -20.25
N ARG A 41 -20.59 -4.77 -19.37
CA ARG A 41 -20.70 -4.04 -18.10
C ARG A 41 -19.52 -4.31 -17.18
N SER A 42 -19.08 -5.58 -17.08
CA SER A 42 -17.89 -5.94 -16.29
C SER A 42 -16.62 -5.26 -16.82
N SER A 43 -16.45 -5.23 -18.15
CA SER A 43 -15.29 -4.55 -18.76
C SER A 43 -15.33 -3.04 -18.57
N LEU A 44 -16.50 -2.41 -18.66
CA LEU A 44 -16.66 -0.98 -18.38
C LEU A 44 -16.35 -0.64 -16.93
N ALA A 45 -16.85 -1.43 -15.97
CA ALA A 45 -16.56 -1.24 -14.55
C ALA A 45 -15.06 -1.38 -14.24
N SER A 46 -14.38 -2.35 -14.87
CA SER A 46 -12.93 -2.52 -14.73
C SER A 46 -12.15 -1.32 -15.29
N LEU A 47 -12.53 -0.80 -16.46
CA LEU A 47 -11.92 0.39 -17.06
C LEU A 47 -12.17 1.65 -16.23
N GLU A 48 -13.35 1.82 -15.66
CA GLU A 48 -13.65 2.93 -14.76
C GLU A 48 -12.81 2.87 -13.49
N GLN A 49 -12.62 1.67 -12.92
CA GLN A 49 -11.78 1.47 -11.76
C GLN A 49 -10.31 1.79 -12.05
N GLU A 50 -9.79 1.35 -13.20
CA GLU A 50 -8.43 1.63 -13.65
C GLU A 50 -8.21 3.14 -13.87
N THR A 51 -9.15 3.81 -14.56
CA THR A 51 -9.06 5.27 -14.80
C THR A 51 -9.13 6.07 -13.50
N ASN A 52 -9.94 5.66 -12.54
CA ASN A 52 -10.00 6.32 -11.24
C ASN A 52 -8.70 6.11 -10.44
N ALA A 53 -8.13 4.90 -10.46
CA ALA A 53 -6.83 4.64 -9.85
C ALA A 53 -5.71 5.51 -10.45
N GLN A 54 -5.68 5.62 -11.78
CA GLN A 54 -4.71 6.47 -12.48
C GLN A 54 -4.89 7.96 -12.14
N ARG A 55 -6.14 8.46 -12.06
CA ARG A 55 -6.41 9.85 -11.65
C ARG A 55 -5.91 10.13 -10.24
N THR A 56 -6.23 9.26 -9.30
CA THR A 56 -5.76 9.39 -7.91
C THR A 56 -4.23 9.39 -7.83
N TYR A 57 -3.57 8.52 -8.58
CA TYR A 57 -2.10 8.48 -8.66
C TYR A 57 -1.52 9.81 -9.19
N VAL A 58 -2.09 10.34 -10.30
CA VAL A 58 -1.64 11.61 -10.88
C VAL A 58 -1.86 12.78 -9.91
N GLU A 59 -2.98 12.83 -9.21
CA GLU A 59 -3.25 13.86 -8.21
C GLU A 59 -2.27 13.79 -7.04
N GLN A 60 -1.98 12.61 -6.51
CA GLN A 60 -0.98 12.41 -5.46
C GLN A 60 0.42 12.82 -5.93
N ALA A 61 0.80 12.44 -7.16
CA ALA A 61 2.07 12.84 -7.74
C ALA A 61 2.18 14.37 -7.90
N ARG A 62 1.10 15.04 -8.33
CA ARG A 62 1.03 16.52 -8.44
C ARG A 62 1.17 17.18 -7.08
N MET A 63 0.49 16.69 -6.05
CA MET A 63 0.61 17.23 -4.68
C MET A 63 2.04 17.10 -4.16
N ARG A 64 2.67 15.93 -4.30
CA ARG A 64 4.09 15.71 -3.90
C ARG A 64 5.04 16.62 -4.68
N TYR A 65 4.83 16.79 -5.98
CA TYR A 65 5.62 17.70 -6.78
C TYR A 65 5.46 19.17 -6.34
N GLY A 66 4.24 19.57 -6.01
CA GLY A 66 3.93 20.90 -5.45
C GLY A 66 4.65 21.14 -4.11
N GLN A 67 4.61 20.19 -3.21
CA GLN A 67 5.31 20.26 -1.92
C GLN A 67 6.84 20.36 -2.10
N THR A 68 7.41 19.54 -2.97
CA THR A 68 8.85 19.58 -3.27
C THR A 68 9.26 20.91 -3.89
N ARG A 69 8.41 21.50 -4.74
CA ARG A 69 8.66 22.80 -5.35
C ARG A 69 8.60 23.93 -4.32
N ALA A 70 7.61 23.92 -3.44
CA ALA A 70 7.49 24.87 -2.33
C ALA A 70 8.70 24.77 -1.41
N PHE A 71 9.05 23.58 -0.96
CA PHE A 71 10.22 23.33 -0.13
C PHE A 71 11.52 23.86 -0.76
N ARG A 72 11.75 23.57 -2.04
CA ARG A 72 12.93 24.07 -2.76
C ARG A 72 12.95 25.60 -2.86
N HIS A 73 11.78 26.22 -3.05
CA HIS A 73 11.66 27.68 -3.07
C HIS A 73 12.02 28.28 -1.70
N ASP A 74 11.53 27.67 -0.62
CA ASP A 74 11.77 28.15 0.74
C ASP A 74 13.24 27.99 1.15
N ILE A 75 13.86 26.85 0.83
CA ILE A 75 15.31 26.65 1.00
C ILE A 75 16.10 27.71 0.25
N LYS A 76 15.73 28.00 -1.02
CA LYS A 76 16.41 29.04 -1.81
C LYS A 76 16.29 30.41 -1.15
N ASN A 77 15.15 30.75 -0.58
CA ASN A 77 14.93 32.00 0.14
C ASN A 77 15.82 32.09 1.39
N HIS A 78 15.87 31.01 2.20
CA HIS A 78 16.71 30.95 3.39
C HIS A 78 18.19 31.07 3.03
N LEU A 79 18.65 30.39 1.99
CA LEU A 79 20.03 30.51 1.51
C LEU A 79 20.35 31.93 1.01
N SER A 80 19.41 32.58 0.33
CA SER A 80 19.58 33.97 -0.15
C SER A 80 19.70 34.96 1.01
N VAL A 81 18.93 34.77 2.10
CA VAL A 81 19.05 35.59 3.32
C VAL A 81 20.41 35.40 3.98
N LEU A 82 20.85 34.16 4.12
CA LEU A 82 22.20 33.83 4.67
C LEU A 82 23.32 34.46 3.86
N ASP A 83 23.27 34.31 2.53
CA ASP A 83 24.26 34.89 1.63
C ASP A 83 24.31 36.45 1.76
N GLY A 84 23.14 37.08 1.85
CA GLY A 84 23.02 38.54 2.06
C GLY A 84 23.64 38.99 3.40
N LEU A 85 23.38 38.26 4.49
CA LEU A 85 23.95 38.55 5.81
C LEU A 85 25.51 38.39 5.81
N LEU A 86 25.99 37.33 5.18
CA LEU A 86 27.42 37.08 5.07
C LEU A 86 28.12 38.15 4.21
N LYS A 87 27.56 38.53 3.06
CA LYS A 87 28.11 39.58 2.19
C LYS A 87 28.13 40.95 2.84
N SER A 88 27.18 41.22 3.75
CA SER A 88 27.14 42.47 4.51
C SER A 88 28.02 42.45 5.78
N GLY A 89 28.83 41.41 6.01
CA GLY A 89 29.72 41.27 7.17
C GLY A 89 29.01 40.97 8.49
N GLN A 90 27.70 40.62 8.46
CA GLN A 90 26.90 40.37 9.65
C GLN A 90 26.94 38.88 10.06
N ALA A 91 28.13 38.36 10.31
CA ALA A 91 28.35 36.93 10.57
C ALA A 91 27.58 36.40 11.80
N GLU A 92 27.50 37.20 12.87
CA GLU A 92 26.72 36.79 14.07
C GLU A 92 25.23 36.68 13.80
N ARG A 93 24.66 37.59 13.02
CA ARG A 93 23.25 37.49 12.60
C ARG A 93 23.01 36.31 11.67
N ALA A 94 23.95 35.96 10.80
CA ALA A 94 23.87 34.75 9.99
C ALA A 94 23.87 33.49 10.84
N ARG A 95 24.69 33.47 11.91
CA ARG A 95 24.74 32.37 12.88
C ARG A 95 23.43 32.24 13.67
N GLU A 96 22.90 33.35 14.20
CA GLU A 96 21.57 33.35 14.86
C GLU A 96 20.44 32.87 13.93
N TYR A 97 20.50 33.27 12.66
CA TYR A 97 19.52 32.83 11.66
C TYR A 97 19.61 31.33 11.36
N LEU A 98 20.83 30.79 11.27
CA LEU A 98 21.10 29.35 11.16
C LEU A 98 20.56 28.58 12.37
N GLN A 99 20.82 29.06 13.59
CA GLN A 99 20.30 28.42 14.81
C GLN A 99 18.75 28.41 14.84
N LYS A 100 18.11 29.47 14.37
CA LYS A 100 16.65 29.50 14.25
C LYS A 100 16.16 28.52 13.19
N LEU A 101 16.86 28.37 12.06
CA LEU A 101 16.54 27.38 11.04
C LEU A 101 16.77 25.95 11.55
N GLU A 102 17.81 25.71 12.31
CA GLU A 102 18.07 24.44 12.98
C GLU A 102 16.96 24.09 13.98
N ALA A 103 16.52 25.05 14.78
CA ALA A 103 15.42 24.86 15.74
C ALA A 103 14.09 24.54 15.03
N VAL A 104 13.80 25.18 13.90
CA VAL A 104 12.65 24.86 13.05
C VAL A 104 12.85 23.50 12.36
N SER A 105 14.06 23.19 11.91
CA SER A 105 14.41 21.89 11.33
C SER A 105 14.39 20.76 12.37
N MET A 106 14.72 21.03 13.64
CA MET A 106 14.55 20.06 14.74
C MET A 106 13.06 19.79 15.03
N GLY A 107 12.19 20.75 14.81
CA GLY A 107 10.72 20.53 14.80
C GLY A 107 10.23 19.77 13.56
N LEU A 108 11.00 19.77 12.47
CA LEU A 108 10.82 18.96 11.25
C LEU A 108 11.76 17.74 11.25
N SER A 109 12.49 17.50 12.34
CA SER A 109 13.31 16.32 12.52
C SER A 109 12.38 15.11 12.37
N PHE A 110 12.62 14.31 11.33
CA PHE A 110 11.90 13.05 11.19
C PHE A 110 12.06 12.30 12.50
N PRO A 111 10.97 11.88 13.14
CA PRO A 111 11.03 11.26 14.48
C PRO A 111 11.81 9.93 14.48
N ILE A 112 12.22 9.48 13.31
CA ILE A 112 13.01 8.26 13.08
C ILE A 112 14.02 8.52 11.97
N GLN A 113 15.24 8.01 12.15
CA GLN A 113 16.29 7.93 11.15
C GLN A 113 16.56 6.45 10.84
N THR A 114 15.85 5.89 9.88
CA THR A 114 16.03 4.50 9.47
C THR A 114 17.25 4.31 8.58
N GLY A 115 17.85 5.39 8.09
CA GLY A 115 18.86 5.39 7.04
C GLY A 115 18.26 5.37 5.63
N ASN A 116 16.94 5.31 5.44
CA ASN A 116 16.26 5.41 4.15
C ASN A 116 15.35 6.64 4.11
N PRO A 117 15.68 7.69 3.31
CA PRO A 117 14.90 8.93 3.30
C PRO A 117 13.43 8.76 2.93
N VAL A 118 13.10 7.77 2.09
CA VAL A 118 11.70 7.49 1.71
C VAL A 118 10.93 6.94 2.91
N MET A 119 11.59 6.06 3.66
CA MET A 119 11.01 5.48 4.89
C MET A 119 10.93 6.50 6.02
N ASP A 120 11.92 7.37 6.17
CA ASP A 120 11.92 8.41 7.19
C ASP A 120 10.71 9.36 7.03
N VAL A 121 10.34 9.70 5.77
CA VAL A 121 9.13 10.48 5.47
C VAL A 121 7.87 9.69 5.78
N LEU A 122 7.74 8.46 5.26
CA LEU A 122 6.56 7.63 5.48
C LEU A 122 6.30 7.38 6.97
N LEU A 123 7.36 7.02 7.69
CA LEU A 123 7.27 6.72 9.13
C LEU A 123 6.99 7.98 9.93
N GLY A 124 7.55 9.13 9.56
CA GLY A 124 7.25 10.42 10.17
C GLY A 124 5.75 10.68 10.23
N ASP A 125 5.08 10.64 9.07
CA ASP A 125 3.64 10.87 8.95
C ASP A 125 2.82 9.85 9.75
N LYS A 126 3.16 8.55 9.65
CA LYS A 126 2.44 7.47 10.33
C LYS A 126 2.59 7.53 11.85
N LEU A 127 3.78 7.86 12.35
CA LEU A 127 4.02 7.95 13.78
C LEU A 127 3.40 9.19 14.41
N GLU A 128 3.33 10.29 13.68
CA GLU A 128 2.57 11.46 14.12
C GLU A 128 1.08 11.11 14.28
N LEU A 129 0.51 10.39 13.31
CA LEU A 129 -0.86 9.90 13.39
C LEU A 129 -1.06 8.94 14.59
N ALA A 130 -0.12 8.02 14.82
CA ALA A 130 -0.17 7.10 15.96
C ALA A 130 -0.18 7.86 17.31
N ARG A 131 0.70 8.85 17.46
CA ARG A 131 0.75 9.69 18.66
C ARG A 131 -0.51 10.54 18.83
N ALA A 132 -1.07 11.06 17.74
CA ALA A 132 -2.34 11.79 17.77
C ALA A 132 -3.52 10.92 18.23
N CYS A 133 -3.46 9.62 18.00
CA CYS A 133 -4.41 8.63 18.54
C CYS A 133 -4.10 8.21 19.98
N GLY A 134 -3.09 8.78 20.63
CA GLY A 134 -2.71 8.50 22.03
C GLY A 134 -1.80 7.27 22.21
N ALA A 135 -1.22 6.72 21.15
CA ALA A 135 -0.31 5.60 21.26
C ALA A 135 1.13 6.04 21.62
N GLU A 136 1.74 5.35 22.58
CA GLU A 136 3.18 5.44 22.80
C GLU A 136 3.92 4.68 21.70
N VAL A 137 4.92 5.33 21.08
CA VAL A 137 5.65 4.73 19.96
C VAL A 137 7.11 4.54 20.35
N ASP A 138 7.57 3.29 20.27
CA ASP A 138 8.96 2.88 20.42
C ASP A 138 9.50 2.31 19.10
N SER A 139 10.69 2.74 18.67
CA SER A 139 11.29 2.29 17.43
C SER A 139 12.80 2.14 17.55
N SER A 140 13.27 0.93 17.27
CA SER A 140 14.68 0.59 17.10
C SER A 140 14.96 0.08 15.69
N LEU A 141 14.50 0.84 14.68
CA LEU A 141 14.55 0.45 13.28
C LEU A 141 15.74 1.10 12.56
N VAL A 142 16.63 0.28 12.03
CA VAL A 142 17.70 0.70 11.10
C VAL A 142 17.64 -0.20 9.87
N LEU A 143 17.31 0.37 8.72
CA LEU A 143 17.22 -0.40 7.49
C LEU A 143 18.59 -0.73 6.91
N PRO A 144 18.80 -1.96 6.41
CA PRO A 144 20.09 -2.38 5.87
C PRO A 144 20.47 -1.59 4.61
N ARG A 145 21.75 -1.28 4.48
CA ARG A 145 22.31 -0.67 3.27
C ARG A 145 23.69 -1.26 2.96
N PRO A 146 23.91 -1.71 1.73
CA PRO A 146 22.97 -1.85 0.62
C PRO A 146 21.99 -3.00 0.85
N CYS A 147 20.76 -2.93 0.27
CA CYS A 147 19.83 -4.05 0.30
C CYS A 147 19.12 -4.23 -1.05
N GLY A 148 18.66 -5.45 -1.32
CA GLY A 148 17.96 -5.81 -2.54
C GLY A 148 16.48 -5.40 -2.55
N VAL A 149 15.91 -5.01 -1.41
CA VAL A 149 14.50 -4.65 -1.27
C VAL A 149 14.25 -3.25 -1.79
N SER A 150 13.23 -3.08 -2.67
CA SER A 150 12.88 -1.78 -3.24
C SER A 150 12.20 -0.87 -2.21
N ASP A 151 12.36 0.46 -2.37
CA ASP A 151 11.68 1.44 -1.52
C ASP A 151 10.15 1.29 -1.55
N LEU A 152 9.59 0.92 -2.71
CA LEU A 152 8.16 0.69 -2.86
C LEU A 152 7.69 -0.50 -2.01
N ASP A 153 8.45 -1.59 -1.98
CA ASP A 153 8.12 -2.78 -1.20
C ASP A 153 8.28 -2.52 0.31
N TRP A 154 9.29 -1.73 0.71
CA TRP A 154 9.37 -1.22 2.08
C TRP A 154 8.13 -0.41 2.43
N CYS A 155 7.69 0.52 1.56
CA CYS A 155 6.46 1.29 1.76
C CYS A 155 5.23 0.39 1.96
N VAL A 156 5.10 -0.68 1.16
CA VAL A 156 3.98 -1.62 1.29
C VAL A 156 3.98 -2.29 2.66
N ILE A 157 5.15 -2.76 3.13
CA ILE A 157 5.26 -3.42 4.44
C ILE A 157 4.92 -2.45 5.56
N PHE A 158 5.61 -1.32 5.64
CA PHE A 158 5.47 -0.37 6.75
C PHE A 158 4.10 0.31 6.77
N ALA A 159 3.57 0.73 5.62
CA ALA A 159 2.26 1.35 5.57
C ALA A 159 1.16 0.39 6.07
N ASN A 160 1.14 -0.86 5.57
CA ASN A 160 0.13 -1.82 5.99
C ASN A 160 0.28 -2.25 7.46
N ALA A 161 1.50 -2.45 7.95
CA ALA A 161 1.74 -2.81 9.34
C ALA A 161 1.31 -1.69 10.30
N LEU A 162 1.69 -0.44 10.01
CA LEU A 162 1.35 0.71 10.85
C LEU A 162 -0.13 1.08 10.76
N ASP A 163 -0.76 0.99 9.59
CA ASP A 163 -2.20 1.22 9.48
C ASP A 163 -3.00 0.22 10.31
N ASN A 164 -2.60 -1.05 10.32
CA ASN A 164 -3.19 -2.06 11.20
C ASN A 164 -2.98 -1.72 12.68
N ALA A 165 -1.79 -1.31 13.07
CA ALA A 165 -1.46 -0.97 14.45
C ALA A 165 -2.25 0.26 14.93
N ILE A 166 -2.26 1.34 14.14
CA ILE A 166 -2.99 2.58 14.44
C ILE A 166 -4.49 2.31 14.56
N GLN A 167 -5.06 1.55 13.61
CA GLN A 167 -6.46 1.17 13.64
C GLN A 167 -6.82 0.34 14.87
N ALA A 168 -5.92 -0.56 15.30
CA ALA A 168 -6.14 -1.36 16.50
C ALA A 168 -6.11 -0.51 17.77
N CYS A 169 -5.24 0.50 17.85
CA CYS A 169 -5.11 1.41 18.98
C CYS A 169 -6.24 2.45 19.05
N ALA A 170 -6.72 2.94 17.92
CA ALA A 170 -7.68 4.06 17.83
C ALA A 170 -9.06 3.80 18.49
N GLY A 171 -9.38 2.56 18.84
CA GLY A 171 -10.66 2.21 19.48
C GLY A 171 -10.51 1.77 20.93
N MET A 172 -9.35 1.95 21.55
CA MET A 172 -9.05 1.44 22.87
C MET A 172 -9.06 2.57 23.91
N GLU A 173 -9.63 2.26 25.09
CA GLU A 173 -9.49 3.11 26.28
C GLU A 173 -8.22 2.71 27.05
N GLY A 174 -7.41 3.69 27.45
CA GLY A 174 -6.17 3.48 28.21
C GLY A 174 -4.90 3.67 27.38
N THR A 175 -3.76 3.29 27.95
CA THR A 175 -2.44 3.43 27.31
C THR A 175 -2.29 2.38 26.21
N THR A 176 -2.10 2.83 24.97
CA THR A 176 -1.81 1.99 23.83
C THR A 176 -0.35 2.17 23.41
N SER A 177 0.24 1.14 22.84
CA SER A 177 1.65 1.16 22.39
C SER A 177 1.82 0.55 21.01
N ILE A 178 2.77 1.09 20.27
CA ILE A 178 3.24 0.56 18.99
C ILE A 178 4.75 0.49 19.05
N ARG A 179 5.30 -0.71 18.85
CA ARG A 179 6.74 -0.96 18.82
C ARG A 179 7.16 -1.51 17.47
N MET A 180 8.31 -1.03 16.99
CA MET A 180 8.94 -1.51 15.76
C MET A 180 10.40 -1.80 15.99
N ALA A 181 10.86 -2.96 15.53
CA ALA A 181 12.26 -3.33 15.57
C ALA A 181 12.69 -3.95 14.24
N GLY A 182 13.97 -3.82 13.92
CA GLY A 182 14.55 -4.44 12.75
C GLY A 182 15.95 -4.96 13.07
N GLU A 183 16.24 -6.21 12.72
CA GLU A 183 17.52 -6.85 12.95
C GLU A 183 18.01 -7.58 11.71
N GLN A 184 19.28 -7.36 11.37
CA GLN A 184 19.92 -8.06 10.25
C GLN A 184 20.74 -9.25 10.77
N GLN A 185 20.50 -10.42 10.17
CA GLN A 185 21.28 -11.63 10.40
C GLN A 185 21.74 -12.21 9.05
N GLY A 186 22.99 -11.93 8.69
CA GLY A 186 23.54 -12.33 7.39
C GLY A 186 22.82 -11.68 6.23
N SER A 187 22.25 -12.50 5.34
CA SER A 187 21.43 -12.05 4.20
C SER A 187 19.97 -11.82 4.54
N PHE A 188 19.55 -12.11 5.76
CA PHE A 188 18.17 -11.94 6.18
C PHE A 188 17.99 -10.70 7.03
N TYR A 189 16.82 -10.08 6.88
CA TYR A 189 16.38 -8.97 7.72
C TYR A 189 15.05 -9.33 8.34
N LEU A 190 15.00 -9.33 9.67
CA LEU A 190 13.79 -9.58 10.45
C LEU A 190 13.21 -8.25 10.88
N LEU A 191 11.94 -8.02 10.53
CA LEU A 191 11.12 -6.93 11.05
C LEU A 191 10.15 -7.47 12.09
N GLU A 192 10.00 -6.75 13.18
CA GLU A 192 9.02 -7.01 14.22
C GLU A 192 8.16 -5.76 14.44
N PHE A 193 6.84 -5.94 14.38
CA PHE A 193 5.85 -4.94 14.75
C PHE A 193 5.00 -5.50 15.88
N GLU A 194 4.92 -4.75 16.96
CA GLU A 194 4.06 -5.10 18.10
C GLU A 194 3.14 -3.93 18.40
N ASN A 195 1.87 -4.20 18.63
CA ASN A 195 0.92 -3.17 19.06
C ASN A 195 -0.13 -3.71 20.03
N THR A 196 -0.64 -2.82 20.85
CA THR A 196 -1.80 -3.09 21.69
C THR A 196 -3.04 -3.30 20.83
N CYS A 197 -3.84 -4.31 21.14
CA CYS A 197 -5.08 -4.62 20.42
C CYS A 197 -6.15 -5.17 21.36
N ILE A 198 -7.41 -5.12 20.93
CA ILE A 198 -8.50 -5.82 21.60
C ILE A 198 -8.30 -7.33 21.38
N PRO A 199 -8.30 -8.15 22.46
CA PRO A 199 -8.14 -9.58 22.34
C PRO A 199 -9.18 -10.20 21.40
N LYS A 200 -8.72 -10.88 20.35
CA LYS A 200 -9.57 -11.65 19.44
C LYS A 200 -9.12 -13.10 19.44
N ALA A 201 -10.06 -14.01 19.45
CA ALA A 201 -9.77 -15.46 19.49
C ALA A 201 -9.01 -15.96 18.25
N SER A 202 -9.13 -15.29 17.11
CA SER A 202 -8.37 -15.60 15.90
C SER A 202 -8.31 -14.34 15.03
N PRO A 203 -7.15 -13.72 14.86
CA PRO A 203 -6.98 -12.61 13.92
C PRO A 203 -7.11 -13.14 12.48
N ALA A 204 -8.05 -12.58 11.72
CA ALA A 204 -8.20 -12.92 10.30
C ALA A 204 -7.16 -12.19 9.46
N MET A 205 -6.62 -12.86 8.44
CA MET A 205 -5.74 -12.25 7.46
C MET A 205 -6.54 -11.28 6.59
N GLY A 206 -6.39 -9.98 6.85
CA GLY A 206 -6.97 -8.91 6.03
C GLY A 206 -6.08 -8.59 4.81
N THR A 207 -6.56 -7.65 3.97
CA THR A 207 -5.86 -7.20 2.75
C THR A 207 -4.44 -6.67 3.06
N GLY A 208 -4.29 -5.91 4.14
CA GLY A 208 -2.98 -5.36 4.55
C GLY A 208 -1.96 -6.45 4.86
N LEU A 209 -2.33 -7.45 5.67
CA LEU A 209 -1.46 -8.59 5.99
C LEU A 209 -1.17 -9.44 4.75
N SER A 210 -2.15 -9.61 3.85
CA SER A 210 -1.95 -10.30 2.58
C SER A 210 -0.92 -9.60 1.69
N ASN A 211 -0.94 -8.26 1.63
CA ASN A 211 0.04 -7.48 0.89
C ASN A 211 1.45 -7.64 1.47
N ILE A 212 1.60 -7.59 2.79
CA ILE A 212 2.88 -7.81 3.48
C ILE A 212 3.41 -9.21 3.16
N LYS A 213 2.55 -10.24 3.24
CA LYS A 213 2.91 -11.62 2.93
C LYS A 213 3.43 -11.76 1.49
N THR A 214 2.72 -11.15 0.53
CA THR A 214 3.12 -11.17 -0.89
C THR A 214 4.51 -10.56 -1.08
N VAL A 215 4.81 -9.45 -0.39
CA VAL A 215 6.14 -8.85 -0.45
C VAL A 215 7.18 -9.74 0.22
N ALA A 216 6.89 -10.32 1.40
CA ALA A 216 7.82 -11.23 2.06
C ALA A 216 8.19 -12.43 1.17
N GLU A 217 7.19 -13.06 0.55
CA GLU A 217 7.38 -14.18 -0.39
C GLU A 217 8.17 -13.76 -1.64
N LYS A 218 7.97 -12.54 -2.17
CA LYS A 218 8.74 -11.99 -3.30
C LYS A 218 10.24 -11.93 -3.01
N TYR A 219 10.62 -11.71 -1.75
CA TYR A 219 12.01 -11.66 -1.31
C TYR A 219 12.46 -12.96 -0.61
N GLY A 220 11.87 -14.10 -0.96
CA GLY A 220 12.27 -15.41 -0.46
C GLY A 220 12.15 -15.59 1.05
N GLY A 221 11.38 -14.71 1.69
CA GLY A 221 11.15 -14.70 3.12
C GLY A 221 9.77 -15.23 3.52
N ALA A 222 9.33 -14.88 4.72
CA ALA A 222 8.08 -15.33 5.29
C ALA A 222 7.46 -14.24 6.19
N MET A 223 6.16 -14.33 6.41
CA MET A 223 5.44 -13.49 7.36
C MET A 223 4.65 -14.38 8.33
N THR A 224 4.72 -14.07 9.60
CA THR A 224 3.90 -14.68 10.64
C THR A 224 3.29 -13.60 11.52
N PHE A 225 2.13 -13.87 12.09
CA PHE A 225 1.51 -12.98 13.05
C PHE A 225 0.78 -13.78 14.11
N GLU A 226 0.72 -13.22 15.32
CA GLU A 226 0.03 -13.82 16.46
C GLU A 226 -0.62 -12.76 17.33
N THR A 227 -1.59 -13.19 18.15
CA THR A 227 -2.19 -12.36 19.19
C THR A 227 -2.04 -13.07 20.52
N SER A 228 -1.41 -12.41 21.47
CA SER A 228 -1.22 -12.92 22.83
C SER A 228 -1.80 -11.92 23.83
N GLY A 229 -2.98 -12.25 24.41
CA GLY A 229 -3.70 -11.31 25.25
C GLY A 229 -4.10 -10.03 24.51
N ALA A 230 -3.64 -8.89 24.97
CA ALA A 230 -3.89 -7.58 24.36
C ALA A 230 -2.78 -7.10 23.43
N LEU A 231 -1.88 -7.97 23.00
CA LEU A 231 -0.77 -7.66 22.10
C LEU A 231 -0.91 -8.43 20.79
N PHE A 232 -0.77 -7.71 19.68
CA PHE A 232 -0.60 -8.26 18.34
C PHE A 232 0.86 -8.16 17.95
N ARG A 233 1.43 -9.23 17.43
CA ARG A 233 2.80 -9.29 16.91
C ARG A 233 2.80 -9.72 15.47
N LEU A 234 3.57 -9.02 14.66
CA LEU A 234 3.81 -9.32 13.25
C LEU A 234 5.31 -9.45 13.04
N HIS A 235 5.75 -10.58 12.51
CA HIS A 235 7.13 -10.81 12.11
C HIS A 235 7.20 -10.93 10.60
N VAL A 236 8.14 -10.22 9.98
CA VAL A 236 8.39 -10.26 8.53
C VAL A 236 9.86 -10.54 8.32
N LEU A 237 10.18 -11.67 7.71
CA LEU A 237 11.53 -12.06 7.31
C LEU A 237 11.71 -11.79 5.83
N LEU A 238 12.82 -11.17 5.44
CA LEU A 238 13.16 -10.86 4.05
C LEU A 238 14.60 -11.31 3.77
N ASP A 239 14.86 -11.91 2.62
CA ASP A 239 16.22 -12.05 2.12
C ASP A 239 16.60 -10.77 1.37
N ILE A 240 17.47 -9.97 2.00
CA ILE A 240 17.90 -8.67 1.49
C ILE A 240 18.97 -8.74 0.41
N SER A 241 19.51 -9.93 0.13
CA SER A 241 20.44 -10.19 -0.98
C SER A 241 19.71 -10.37 -2.32
N VAL A 242 18.44 -10.75 -2.29
CA VAL A 242 17.63 -11.03 -3.49
C VAL A 242 17.19 -9.71 -4.15
N ARG A 243 17.58 -9.53 -5.40
CA ARG A 243 17.00 -8.52 -6.28
C ARG A 243 15.90 -9.20 -7.10
N PRO A 244 14.62 -8.82 -6.96
CA PRO A 244 13.52 -9.49 -7.65
C PRO A 244 13.53 -9.28 -9.17
N ASP A 245 14.21 -8.23 -9.64
CA ASP A 245 14.35 -7.95 -11.07
C ASP A 245 15.64 -8.61 -11.55
N GLY A 246 15.52 -9.68 -12.35
CA GLY A 246 16.61 -10.43 -12.94
C GLY A 246 17.52 -9.66 -13.91
N ILE A 247 17.85 -8.42 -13.57
CA ILE A 247 18.86 -7.61 -14.23
C ILE A 247 20.19 -7.92 -13.55
N SER A 248 20.84 -8.98 -14.03
CA SER A 248 22.28 -9.18 -13.83
C SER A 248 23.03 -8.03 -14.53
N GLY A 249 23.12 -6.90 -13.86
CA GLY A 249 24.01 -5.82 -14.27
C GLY A 249 25.43 -6.25 -13.99
N GLN A 250 26.12 -6.69 -15.04
CA GLN A 250 27.58 -6.68 -15.09
C GLN A 250 28.02 -5.25 -14.72
N MET A 251 28.72 -5.10 -13.59
CA MET A 251 29.52 -3.91 -13.35
C MET A 251 30.78 -3.97 -14.25
N PRO A 252 31.18 -2.84 -14.83
CA PRO A 252 32.47 -2.73 -15.51
C PRO A 252 33.65 -2.76 -14.53
#